data_0d52cb425b0ddc273fb966c79cb718d6
#
_entry.id   0d52cb425b0ddc273fb966c79cb718d6
#
_cell.length_a   1.000
_cell.length_b   1.000
_cell.length_c   1.000
_cell.angle_alpha   90.00
_cell.angle_beta   90.00
_cell.angle_gamma   90.00
#
_symmetry.space_group_name_H-M   'P 1'
#
loop_
_entity.id
_entity.type
_entity.pdbx_description
1 polymer ?
#
loop_
_entity_poly.entity_id
_entity_poly.type
_entity_poly.pdbx_seq_one_letter_code
_entity_poly.pdbx_strand_id
1 'polypeptide(L)'
;MTDDALFPDQETLLELYAGNHPVNNQPIFEKVLATPLQNKGDYRLLKSPLFVRGVAALDTINLNPDSRGRFIVVERGGNLCIRVFFREPNEALEMQLTAEIEKLSGHVDIKTERAVVYSIHFGVGFNAIEQLMNKWINGDKASWIYGNVYDAESGEALNWWQALLQA
;
A
#
# COMPACT_ATOMS: atom_id res chain seq x y z
N MET A 1 9.48 8.00 -18.58
CA MET A 1 8.10 8.43 -18.63
C MET A 1 7.92 9.81 -18.03
N THR A 2 7.15 10.62 -18.68
CA THR A 2 6.90 11.97 -18.18
C THR A 2 5.93 11.94 -17.02
N ASP A 3 6.10 12.87 -16.11
CA ASP A 3 5.15 13.09 -15.04
C ASP A 3 3.90 13.76 -15.62
N ASP A 4 2.77 13.06 -15.62
CA ASP A 4 1.52 13.53 -16.20
C ASP A 4 0.63 14.26 -15.20
N ALA A 5 1.15 14.62 -14.03
CA ALA A 5 0.37 15.33 -13.04
C ALA A 5 -0.05 16.72 -13.55
N LEU A 6 -1.36 17.02 -13.46
CA LEU A 6 -1.90 18.32 -13.82
C LEU A 6 -1.33 19.42 -12.92
N PHE A 7 -1.25 19.12 -11.64
CA PHE A 7 -0.75 20.04 -10.62
C PHE A 7 0.18 19.22 -9.72
N PRO A 8 1.50 19.20 -10.00
CA PRO A 8 2.43 18.33 -9.27
C PRO A 8 2.40 18.46 -7.75
N ASP A 9 2.06 19.65 -7.26
CA ASP A 9 1.98 19.92 -5.82
C ASP A 9 0.57 19.74 -5.24
N GLN A 10 -0.41 19.41 -6.08
CA GLN A 10 -1.78 19.25 -5.64
C GLN A 10 -1.98 17.87 -5.05
N GLU A 11 -2.56 17.83 -3.85
CA GLU A 11 -2.94 16.62 -3.19
C GLU A 11 -4.45 16.58 -3.02
N THR A 12 -5.03 15.40 -3.15
CA THR A 12 -6.45 15.19 -2.91
C THR A 12 -6.65 13.88 -2.16
N LEU A 13 -7.74 13.79 -1.41
CA LEU A 13 -8.12 12.54 -0.74
C LEU A 13 -9.16 11.83 -1.58
N LEU A 14 -8.86 10.61 -1.98
CA LEU A 14 -9.78 9.75 -2.68
C LEU A 14 -10.44 8.80 -1.68
N GLU A 15 -11.74 8.62 -1.81
CA GLU A 15 -12.44 7.64 -1.00
C GLU A 15 -12.53 6.35 -1.80
N LEU A 16 -11.72 5.38 -1.41
CA LEU A 16 -11.59 4.11 -2.13
C LEU A 16 -12.25 2.96 -1.36
N TYR A 17 -12.86 2.06 -2.11
CA TYR A 17 -13.49 0.87 -1.54
C TYR A 17 -12.41 -0.06 -0.96
N ALA A 18 -12.60 -0.45 0.30
CA ALA A 18 -11.64 -1.25 1.05
C ALA A 18 -12.20 -2.61 1.50
N GLY A 19 -13.27 -3.07 0.87
CA GLY A 19 -13.92 -4.33 1.22
C GLY A 19 -15.18 -4.12 2.04
N ASN A 20 -15.74 -5.21 2.54
CA ASN A 20 -16.97 -5.17 3.33
C ASN A 20 -16.68 -5.52 4.78
N HIS A 21 -17.42 -4.91 5.68
CA HIS A 21 -17.31 -5.19 7.11
C HIS A 21 -17.69 -6.66 7.37
N PRO A 22 -16.87 -7.41 8.15
CA PRO A 22 -17.10 -8.85 8.32
C PRO A 22 -18.38 -9.19 9.08
N VAL A 23 -18.91 -8.28 9.89
CA VAL A 23 -20.11 -8.53 10.69
C VAL A 23 -21.39 -8.15 9.96
N ASN A 24 -21.46 -6.93 9.42
CA ASN A 24 -22.69 -6.41 8.83
C ASN A 24 -22.67 -6.33 7.30
N ASN A 25 -21.58 -6.73 6.66
CA ASN A 25 -21.40 -6.73 5.21
C ASN A 25 -21.56 -5.34 4.55
N GLN A 26 -21.46 -4.28 5.34
CA GLN A 26 -21.48 -2.93 4.78
C GLN A 26 -20.15 -2.58 4.14
N PRO A 27 -20.15 -1.81 3.05
CA PRO A 27 -18.89 -1.43 2.41
C PRO A 27 -18.08 -0.51 3.31
N ILE A 28 -16.76 -0.72 3.29
CA ILE A 28 -15.80 0.09 4.02
C ILE A 28 -15.02 0.90 2.99
N PHE A 29 -14.81 2.17 3.32
CA PHE A 29 -14.03 3.08 2.46
C PHE A 29 -12.86 3.64 3.26
N GLU A 30 -11.77 3.88 2.54
CA GLU A 30 -10.58 4.50 3.12
C GLU A 30 -10.24 5.75 2.31
N LYS A 31 -9.87 6.82 2.99
CA LYS A 31 -9.39 8.03 2.32
C LYS A 31 -7.90 7.86 2.06
N VAL A 32 -7.51 7.94 0.79
CA VAL A 32 -6.15 7.73 0.33
C VAL A 32 -5.64 8.99 -0.36
N LEU A 33 -4.46 9.42 0.03
CA LEU A 33 -3.84 10.63 -0.54
C LEU A 33 -3.33 10.34 -1.95
N ALA A 34 -3.67 11.22 -2.89
CA ALA A 34 -3.31 11.05 -4.29
C ALA A 34 -3.13 12.40 -4.98
N THR A 35 -2.55 12.38 -6.16
CA THR A 35 -2.49 13.54 -7.03
C THR A 35 -3.19 13.25 -8.35
N PRO A 36 -4.04 14.17 -8.85
CA PRO A 36 -4.72 13.96 -10.13
C PRO A 36 -3.74 14.07 -11.30
N LEU A 37 -3.95 13.22 -12.31
CA LEU A 37 -3.15 13.22 -13.52
C LEU A 37 -3.93 13.84 -14.67
N GLN A 38 -3.27 14.02 -15.82
CA GLN A 38 -3.89 14.68 -16.98
C GLN A 38 -5.10 13.93 -17.51
N ASN A 39 -5.04 12.62 -17.58
CA ASN A 39 -6.17 11.81 -18.01
C ASN A 39 -7.24 11.84 -16.93
N LYS A 40 -8.47 12.20 -17.31
CA LYS A 40 -9.58 12.30 -16.37
C LYS A 40 -9.82 10.98 -15.66
N GLY A 41 -9.88 11.04 -14.33
CA GLY A 41 -10.10 9.86 -13.51
C GLY A 41 -8.82 9.13 -13.12
N ASP A 42 -7.67 9.51 -13.68
CA ASP A 42 -6.39 8.91 -13.31
C ASP A 42 -5.77 9.67 -12.14
N TYR A 43 -5.29 8.91 -11.18
CA TYR A 43 -4.63 9.44 -9.98
C TYR A 43 -3.41 8.63 -9.66
N ARG A 44 -2.37 9.30 -9.18
CA ARG A 44 -1.19 8.62 -8.62
C ARG A 44 -1.32 8.62 -7.11
N LEU A 45 -1.26 7.46 -6.50
CA LEU A 45 -1.29 7.35 -5.04
C LEU A 45 0.00 7.88 -4.45
N LEU A 46 -0.09 8.71 -3.43
CA LEU A 46 1.07 9.28 -2.75
C LEU A 46 1.50 8.46 -1.55
N LYS A 47 0.61 7.62 -1.03
CA LYS A 47 0.88 6.77 0.13
C LYS A 47 0.24 5.41 -0.07
N SER A 48 0.89 4.38 0.46
CA SER A 48 0.29 3.06 0.53
C SER A 48 -0.83 3.05 1.55
N PRO A 49 -2.00 2.48 1.21
CA PRO A 49 -3.15 2.50 2.11
C PRO A 49 -3.06 1.44 3.22
N LEU A 50 -3.87 1.65 4.26
CA LEU A 50 -3.92 0.72 5.39
C LEU A 50 -4.84 -0.47 5.12
N PHE A 51 -5.97 -0.26 4.45
CA PHE A 51 -6.98 -1.30 4.24
C PHE A 51 -7.28 -1.61 2.78
N VAL A 52 -7.19 -0.63 1.89
CA VAL A 52 -7.42 -0.85 0.46
C VAL A 52 -6.37 -1.83 -0.06
N ARG A 53 -6.82 -2.87 -0.77
CA ARG A 53 -5.95 -3.94 -1.26
C ARG A 53 -5.54 -3.73 -2.70
N GLY A 54 -4.39 -4.28 -3.04
CA GLY A 54 -3.93 -4.37 -4.42
C GLY A 54 -3.16 -3.17 -4.92
N VAL A 55 -2.88 -2.18 -4.09
CA VAL A 55 -2.17 -0.96 -4.50
C VAL A 55 -1.16 -0.52 -3.44
N ALA A 56 -0.21 0.28 -3.88
CA ALA A 56 0.81 0.90 -3.04
C ALA A 56 1.10 2.31 -3.53
N ALA A 57 1.89 3.03 -2.76
CA ALA A 57 2.33 4.38 -3.13
C ALA A 57 2.95 4.37 -4.52
N LEU A 58 2.68 5.40 -5.30
CA LEU A 58 3.13 5.65 -6.67
C LEU A 58 2.46 4.78 -7.73
N ASP A 59 1.53 3.91 -7.37
CA ASP A 59 0.66 3.27 -8.36
C ASP A 59 -0.29 4.30 -8.94
N THR A 60 -0.58 4.17 -10.24
CA THR A 60 -1.60 4.97 -10.91
C THR A 60 -2.88 4.15 -11.01
N ILE A 61 -3.97 4.74 -10.57
CA ILE A 61 -5.30 4.12 -10.64
C ILE A 61 -6.23 5.00 -11.46
N ASN A 62 -7.26 4.38 -12.02
CA ASN A 62 -8.39 5.08 -12.62
C ASN A 62 -9.61 4.90 -11.74
N LEU A 63 -10.19 6.00 -11.32
CA LEU A 63 -11.37 6.03 -10.45
C LEU A 63 -12.51 6.74 -11.16
N ASN A 64 -13.53 5.98 -11.54
CA ASN A 64 -14.74 6.55 -12.10
C ASN A 64 -15.62 7.09 -10.96
N PRO A 65 -16.13 8.34 -11.06
CA PRO A 65 -16.97 8.90 -9.99
C PRO A 65 -18.19 8.04 -9.65
N ASP A 66 -18.72 7.28 -10.61
CA ASP A 66 -19.89 6.43 -10.41
C ASP A 66 -19.58 5.04 -9.89
N SER A 67 -18.32 4.73 -9.65
CA SER A 67 -17.88 3.38 -9.28
C SER A 67 -17.99 3.07 -7.80
N ARG A 68 -18.39 4.04 -6.98
CA ARG A 68 -18.48 3.90 -5.52
C ARG A 68 -17.14 3.50 -4.89
N GLY A 69 -16.07 4.18 -5.32
CA GLY A 69 -14.74 3.97 -4.79
C GLY A 69 -14.00 2.77 -5.37
N ARG A 70 -14.59 2.03 -6.29
CA ARG A 70 -13.91 0.95 -6.98
C ARG A 70 -13.07 1.52 -8.12
N PHE A 71 -11.86 1.00 -8.24
CA PHE A 71 -10.88 1.52 -9.16
C PHE A 71 -10.20 0.38 -9.92
N ILE A 72 -9.51 0.72 -10.99
CA ILE A 72 -8.60 -0.20 -11.68
C ILE A 72 -7.18 0.35 -11.60
N VAL A 73 -6.21 -0.55 -11.57
CA VAL A 73 -4.79 -0.16 -11.59
C VAL A 73 -4.38 0.04 -13.04
N VAL A 74 -3.88 1.23 -13.36
CA VAL A 74 -3.45 1.59 -14.70
C VAL A 74 -1.97 1.33 -14.87
N GLU A 75 -1.16 1.65 -13.86
CA GLU A 75 0.29 1.50 -13.92
C GLU A 75 0.84 1.27 -12.52
N ARG A 76 1.79 0.36 -12.42
CA ARG A 76 2.46 0.08 -11.15
C ARG A 76 3.68 0.97 -10.96
N GLY A 77 3.82 1.53 -9.76
CA GLY A 77 4.97 2.34 -9.41
C GLY A 77 6.18 1.54 -8.92
N GLY A 78 5.98 0.28 -8.58
CA GLY A 78 7.06 -0.61 -8.13
C GLY A 78 7.16 -0.80 -6.62
N ASN A 79 6.35 -0.12 -5.84
CA ASN A 79 6.39 -0.28 -4.38
C ASN A 79 5.55 -1.46 -3.90
N LEU A 80 6.08 -2.13 -2.88
CA LEU A 80 5.32 -3.08 -2.08
C LEU A 80 4.72 -2.33 -0.91
N CYS A 81 3.47 -2.65 -0.57
CA CYS A 81 2.79 -2.16 0.61
C CYS A 81 2.93 -3.21 1.70
N ILE A 82 3.54 -2.82 2.82
CA ILE A 82 3.72 -3.71 3.96
C ILE A 82 2.93 -3.16 5.13
N ARG A 83 2.05 -3.98 5.70
CA ARG A 83 1.19 -3.58 6.81
C ARG A 83 1.56 -4.36 8.05
N VAL A 84 1.78 -3.64 9.15
CA VAL A 84 2.07 -4.25 10.46
C VAL A 84 0.97 -3.86 11.42
N PHE A 85 0.42 -4.85 12.10
CA PHE A 85 -0.64 -4.66 13.09
C PHE A 85 -0.13 -5.13 14.46
N PHE A 86 -0.22 -4.24 15.45
CA PHE A 86 0.21 -4.52 16.82
C PHE A 86 -0.99 -4.90 17.67
N ARG A 87 -0.85 -5.93 18.51
CA ARG A 87 -1.91 -6.29 19.47
C ARG A 87 -2.18 -5.16 20.43
N GLU A 88 -1.10 -4.54 20.90
CA GLU A 88 -1.14 -3.36 21.75
C GLU A 88 -0.14 -2.36 21.23
N PRO A 89 -0.32 -1.06 21.50
CA PRO A 89 0.67 -0.08 21.09
C PRO A 89 2.06 -0.48 21.55
N ASN A 90 3.02 -0.47 20.63
CA ASN A 90 4.39 -0.89 20.90
C ASN A 90 5.36 0.05 20.15
N GLU A 91 5.57 1.21 20.73
CA GLU A 91 6.38 2.23 20.10
C GLU A 91 7.83 1.78 19.93
N ALA A 92 8.38 1.06 20.90
CA ALA A 92 9.76 0.58 20.82
C ALA A 92 9.98 -0.35 19.63
N LEU A 93 9.09 -1.31 19.43
CA LEU A 93 9.17 -2.22 18.30
C LEU A 93 8.96 -1.48 16.99
N GLU A 94 7.99 -0.57 16.93
CA GLU A 94 7.73 0.22 15.73
C GLU A 94 8.96 1.05 15.35
N MET A 95 9.60 1.71 16.28
CA MET A 95 10.79 2.51 16.00
C MET A 95 11.95 1.66 15.50
N GLN A 96 12.18 0.50 16.08
CA GLN A 96 13.24 -0.41 15.65
C GLN A 96 12.96 -0.95 14.24
N LEU A 97 11.74 -1.36 13.99
CA LEU A 97 11.35 -1.89 12.69
C LEU A 97 11.45 -0.82 11.61
N THR A 98 10.97 0.38 11.91
CA THR A 98 11.05 1.51 10.97
C THR A 98 12.48 1.82 10.58
N ALA A 99 13.41 1.82 11.56
CA ALA A 99 14.82 2.05 11.28
C ALA A 99 15.38 1.00 10.32
N GLU A 100 15.00 -0.25 10.49
CA GLU A 100 15.45 -1.33 9.60
C GLU A 100 14.85 -1.23 8.20
N ILE A 101 13.57 -0.85 8.11
CA ILE A 101 12.91 -0.61 6.82
C ILE A 101 13.58 0.55 6.08
N GLU A 102 13.92 1.61 6.80
CA GLU A 102 14.57 2.78 6.20
C GLU A 102 15.98 2.47 5.68
N LYS A 103 16.68 1.53 6.30
CA LYS A 103 17.97 1.06 5.79
C LYS A 103 17.84 0.38 4.43
N LEU A 104 16.67 -0.17 4.11
CA LEU A 104 16.37 -0.76 2.80
C LEU A 104 15.70 0.24 1.86
N SER A 105 15.79 1.52 2.17
CA SER A 105 15.18 2.62 1.40
C SER A 105 13.64 2.59 1.40
N GLY A 106 13.05 1.90 2.35
CA GLY A 106 11.62 1.99 2.59
C GLY A 106 11.28 3.18 3.46
N HIS A 107 10.00 3.47 3.59
CA HIS A 107 9.54 4.59 4.42
C HIS A 107 8.14 4.35 4.95
N VAL A 108 7.81 5.08 6.01
CA VAL A 108 6.50 5.04 6.66
C VAL A 108 5.52 5.90 5.86
N ASP A 109 4.39 5.32 5.49
CA ASP A 109 3.29 6.07 4.85
C ASP A 109 2.18 6.39 5.83
N ILE A 110 1.86 5.45 6.72
CA ILE A 110 0.80 5.62 7.72
C ILE A 110 1.30 5.07 9.05
N LYS A 111 1.01 5.80 10.12
CA LYS A 111 1.30 5.34 11.48
C LYS A 111 0.12 5.64 12.37
N THR A 112 -0.39 4.62 13.05
CA THR A 112 -1.42 4.73 14.07
C THR A 112 -0.93 4.06 15.35
N GLU A 113 -1.74 4.07 16.42
CA GLU A 113 -1.35 3.41 17.67
C GLU A 113 -1.06 1.92 17.49
N ARG A 114 -1.81 1.25 16.61
CA ARG A 114 -1.75 -0.21 16.46
C ARG A 114 -1.40 -0.66 15.05
N ALA A 115 -0.97 0.24 14.20
CA ALA A 115 -0.61 -0.14 12.84
C ALA A 115 0.42 0.79 12.26
N VAL A 116 1.24 0.25 11.37
CA VAL A 116 2.14 1.04 10.55
C VAL A 116 2.15 0.45 9.14
N VAL A 117 2.15 1.33 8.15
CA VAL A 117 2.20 0.94 6.73
C VAL A 117 3.48 1.48 6.14
N TYR A 118 4.25 0.59 5.53
CA TYR A 118 5.48 0.93 4.85
C TYR A 118 5.34 0.75 3.35
N SER A 119 6.06 1.59 2.61
CA SER A 119 6.33 1.38 1.20
C SER A 119 7.80 1.03 1.03
N ILE A 120 8.07 -0.01 0.26
CA ILE A 120 9.43 -0.42 -0.05
C ILE A 120 9.45 -0.98 -1.48
N HIS A 121 10.45 -0.57 -2.27
CA HIS A 121 10.51 -0.98 -3.67
C HIS A 121 10.76 -2.49 -3.79
N PHE A 122 10.06 -3.14 -4.73
CA PHE A 122 10.17 -4.59 -4.92
C PHE A 122 11.59 -5.03 -5.30
N GLY A 123 12.38 -4.13 -5.88
CA GLY A 123 13.77 -4.39 -6.26
C GLY A 123 14.70 -4.72 -5.10
N VAL A 124 14.30 -4.39 -3.87
CA VAL A 124 15.04 -4.80 -2.67
C VAL A 124 15.05 -6.33 -2.55
N GLY A 125 14.00 -6.99 -3.03
CA GLY A 125 13.88 -8.44 -3.03
C GLY A 125 12.98 -8.96 -1.92
N PHE A 126 12.07 -9.85 -2.30
CA PHE A 126 11.12 -10.43 -1.34
C PHE A 126 11.82 -11.16 -0.21
N ASN A 127 12.90 -11.91 -0.52
CA ASN A 127 13.63 -12.64 0.52
C ASN A 127 14.19 -11.73 1.60
N ALA A 128 14.83 -10.64 1.19
CA ALA A 128 15.42 -9.69 2.15
C ALA A 128 14.35 -9.05 3.02
N ILE A 129 13.22 -8.68 2.41
CA ILE A 129 12.10 -8.07 3.11
C ILE A 129 11.50 -9.06 4.11
N GLU A 130 11.23 -10.28 3.67
CA GLU A 130 10.58 -11.28 4.52
C GLU A 130 11.49 -11.74 5.66
N GLN A 131 12.79 -11.85 5.42
CA GLN A 131 13.75 -12.13 6.49
C GLN A 131 13.75 -11.04 7.54
N LEU A 132 13.73 -9.79 7.11
CA LEU A 132 13.67 -8.65 8.03
C LEU A 132 12.37 -8.67 8.82
N MET A 133 11.23 -8.81 8.13
CA MET A 133 9.93 -8.77 8.79
C MET A 133 9.77 -9.94 9.78
N ASN A 134 10.20 -11.12 9.40
CA ASN A 134 10.06 -12.31 10.27
C ASN A 134 11.05 -12.31 11.43
N LYS A 135 12.14 -11.59 11.30
CA LYS A 135 13.08 -11.40 12.41
C LYS A 135 12.48 -10.52 13.51
N TRP A 136 11.78 -9.45 13.13
CA TRP A 136 11.25 -8.47 14.06
C TRP A 136 9.80 -8.73 14.47
N ILE A 137 9.02 -9.39 13.61
CA ILE A 137 7.58 -9.66 13.83
C ILE A 137 7.38 -11.17 13.90
N ASN A 138 7.13 -11.68 15.10
CA ASN A 138 7.03 -13.12 15.35
C ASN A 138 5.60 -13.63 15.54
N GLY A 139 4.59 -12.79 15.35
CA GLY A 139 3.18 -13.18 15.47
C GLY A 139 2.62 -13.12 16.89
N ASP A 140 3.45 -12.92 17.90
CA ASP A 140 3.02 -12.85 19.29
C ASP A 140 2.51 -11.45 19.65
N LYS A 141 3.32 -10.44 19.40
CA LYS A 141 2.99 -9.02 19.70
C LYS A 141 2.46 -8.27 18.48
N ALA A 142 2.76 -8.76 17.30
CA ALA A 142 2.41 -8.11 16.06
C ALA A 142 2.33 -9.13 14.93
N SER A 143 1.65 -8.75 13.85
CA SER A 143 1.59 -9.52 12.62
C SER A 143 1.83 -8.58 11.45
N TRP A 144 2.23 -9.13 10.30
CA TRP A 144 2.44 -8.34 9.11
C TRP A 144 1.91 -9.05 7.87
N ILE A 145 1.48 -8.27 6.89
CA ILE A 145 1.04 -8.78 5.59
C ILE A 145 1.48 -7.80 4.49
N TYR A 146 1.57 -8.33 3.27
CA TYR A 146 1.63 -7.47 2.10
C TYR A 146 0.22 -6.98 1.74
N GLY A 147 0.14 -5.71 1.32
CA GLY A 147 -1.13 -5.13 0.89
C GLY A 147 -1.43 -5.29 -0.59
N ASN A 148 -0.40 -5.53 -1.43
CA ASN A 148 -0.55 -5.50 -2.88
C ASN A 148 0.19 -6.63 -3.61
N VAL A 149 0.46 -7.73 -2.93
CA VAL A 149 1.21 -8.86 -3.52
C VAL A 149 0.26 -10.00 -3.90
N TYR A 150 -0.79 -10.20 -3.14
CA TYR A 150 -1.73 -11.32 -3.35
C TYR A 150 -3.12 -10.81 -3.68
N ASP A 151 -3.83 -11.56 -4.53
CA ASP A 151 -5.23 -11.29 -4.84
C ASP A 151 -6.09 -11.50 -3.59
N ALA A 152 -7.02 -10.57 -3.35
CA ALA A 152 -7.84 -10.59 -2.14
C ALA A 152 -8.82 -11.75 -2.09
N GLU A 153 -9.24 -12.25 -3.26
CA GLU A 153 -10.22 -13.33 -3.33
C GLU A 153 -9.56 -14.70 -3.50
N SER A 154 -8.62 -14.83 -4.44
CA SER A 154 -8.00 -16.11 -4.75
C SER A 154 -6.80 -16.44 -3.86
N GLY A 155 -6.14 -15.44 -3.29
CA GLY A 155 -4.91 -15.61 -2.56
C GLY A 155 -3.69 -15.84 -3.44
N GLU A 156 -3.86 -15.82 -4.75
CA GLU A 156 -2.74 -16.02 -5.67
C GLU A 156 -1.90 -14.76 -5.81
N ALA A 157 -0.61 -14.93 -6.11
CA ALA A 157 0.29 -13.80 -6.30
C ALA A 157 -0.13 -13.00 -7.53
N LEU A 158 -0.12 -11.68 -7.42
CA LEU A 158 -0.50 -10.78 -8.51
C LEU A 158 0.55 -10.74 -9.61
N ASN A 159 1.81 -10.97 -9.27
CA ASN A 159 2.95 -11.06 -10.21
C ASN A 159 3.18 -9.81 -11.08
N TRP A 160 2.64 -8.65 -10.70
CA TRP A 160 2.82 -7.44 -11.50
C TRP A 160 4.28 -7.02 -11.63
N TRP A 161 5.12 -7.39 -10.65
CA TRP A 161 6.56 -7.05 -10.66
C TRP A 161 7.32 -7.75 -11.77
N GLN A 162 6.81 -8.88 -12.28
CA GLN A 162 7.47 -9.59 -13.36
C GLN A 162 7.53 -8.77 -14.64
N ALA A 163 6.46 -8.03 -14.94
CA ALA A 163 6.43 -7.15 -16.10
C ALA A 163 7.46 -6.02 -15.96
N LEU A 164 7.66 -5.49 -14.76
CA LEU A 164 8.63 -4.44 -14.51
C LEU A 164 10.07 -4.96 -14.62
N LEU A 165 10.30 -6.22 -14.25
CA LEU A 165 11.63 -6.83 -14.40
C LEU A 165 12.01 -7.06 -15.86
N GLN A 166 11.03 -7.19 -16.74
CA GLN A 166 11.24 -7.44 -18.17
C GLN A 166 11.31 -6.15 -18.99
N ALA A 167 11.02 -5.02 -18.38
CA ALA A 167 10.98 -3.74 -19.07
C ALA A 167 12.37 -3.19 -19.36
#